data_f6ed73ca4a967c7312a7881afedb6c30
#
_entry.id   f6ed73ca4a967c7312a7881afedb6c30
#
_cell.length_a   1.000
_cell.length_b   1.000
_cell.length_c   1.000
_cell.angle_alpha   90.00
_cell.angle_beta   90.00
_cell.angle_gamma   90.00
#
_symmetry.space_group_name_H-M   'P 1'
#
loop_
_entity.id
_entity.type
_entity.pdbx_description
1 polymer ?
#
loop_
_entity_poly.entity_id
_entity_poly.type
_entity_poly.pdbx_seq_one_letter_code
_entity_poly.pdbx_strand_id
1 'polypeptide(L)'
;MKKIVVFSDSHACSLPQSFLNVVNEADMTIFCGDGLSSLSDLMLGKNFYAVKGNCDFVAFDDELTLEAEGVKIFVTHGHKYSVKSSLLNLEYKAKEIGANLVLFGHTHEPVEIQSDGITLINSGSMSKNVFGERTYCYIVIADKKIISKIVKIS
;
A
#
# COMPACT_ATOMS: atom_id res chain seq x y z
N MET A 1 2.51 3.87 -19.08
CA MET A 1 1.44 3.84 -18.06
C MET A 1 1.58 2.58 -17.21
N LYS A 2 1.57 2.74 -15.89
CA LYS A 2 1.58 1.62 -14.94
C LYS A 2 0.29 1.60 -14.14
N LYS A 3 -0.33 0.44 -14.06
CA LYS A 3 -1.52 0.18 -13.24
C LYS A 3 -1.08 -0.56 -11.99
N ILE A 4 -1.33 0.02 -10.83
CA ILE A 4 -0.84 -0.49 -9.55
C ILE A 4 -2.01 -0.71 -8.61
N VAL A 5 -2.07 -1.89 -8.00
CA VAL A 5 -3.03 -2.19 -6.94
C VAL A 5 -2.27 -2.17 -5.61
N VAL A 6 -2.79 -1.43 -4.65
CA VAL A 6 -2.21 -1.32 -3.31
C VAL A 6 -3.23 -1.77 -2.28
N PHE A 7 -2.83 -2.66 -1.39
CA PHE A 7 -3.69 -3.11 -0.31
C PHE A 7 -2.87 -3.37 0.96
N SER A 8 -3.54 -3.52 2.08
CA SER A 8 -2.88 -3.63 3.38
C SER A 8 -3.78 -4.27 4.41
N ASP A 9 -3.17 -4.71 5.50
CA ASP A 9 -3.89 -5.11 6.72
C ASP A 9 -4.97 -6.15 6.44
N SER A 10 -4.62 -7.17 5.66
CA SER A 10 -5.50 -8.30 5.36
C SER A 10 -5.62 -9.24 6.56
N HIS A 11 -4.63 -9.22 7.45
CA HIS A 11 -4.53 -10.13 8.59
C HIS A 11 -4.72 -11.58 8.13
N ALA A 12 -5.63 -12.34 8.69
CA ALA A 12 -5.88 -13.71 8.27
C ALA A 12 -7.14 -13.84 7.39
N CYS A 13 -7.66 -12.72 6.88
CA CYS A 13 -8.87 -12.73 6.07
C CYS A 13 -8.59 -13.23 4.65
N SER A 14 -9.54 -13.98 4.08
CA SER A 14 -9.46 -14.38 2.68
C SER A 14 -9.74 -13.18 1.77
N LEU A 15 -9.08 -13.15 0.62
CA LEU A 15 -9.27 -12.08 -0.37
C LEU A 15 -10.42 -12.45 -1.30
N PRO A 16 -11.36 -11.51 -1.57
CA PRO A 16 -12.45 -11.77 -2.50
C PRO A 16 -11.95 -12.03 -3.92
N GLN A 17 -12.64 -12.88 -4.66
CA GLN A 17 -12.29 -13.18 -6.05
C GLN A 17 -12.35 -11.93 -6.93
N SER A 18 -13.28 -11.02 -6.67
CA SER A 18 -13.39 -9.76 -7.41
C SER A 18 -12.12 -8.92 -7.26
N PHE A 19 -11.52 -8.90 -6.07
CA PHE A 19 -10.24 -8.23 -5.83
C PHE A 19 -9.10 -8.95 -6.56
N LEU A 20 -9.04 -10.27 -6.47
CA LEU A 20 -7.99 -11.06 -7.13
C LEU A 20 -8.02 -10.85 -8.65
N ASN A 21 -9.18 -10.67 -9.24
CA ASN A 21 -9.29 -10.37 -10.66
C ASN A 21 -8.64 -9.02 -10.99
N VAL A 22 -8.79 -8.02 -10.14
CA VAL A 22 -8.15 -6.71 -10.32
C VAL A 22 -6.63 -6.85 -10.20
N VAL A 23 -6.16 -7.61 -9.22
CA VAL A 23 -4.72 -7.90 -9.05
C VAL A 23 -4.14 -8.54 -10.31
N ASN A 24 -4.84 -9.50 -10.90
CA ASN A 24 -4.36 -10.21 -12.08
C ASN A 24 -4.21 -9.29 -13.30
N GLU A 25 -4.99 -8.23 -13.38
CA GLU A 25 -4.94 -7.27 -14.48
C GLU A 25 -3.97 -6.12 -14.25
N ALA A 26 -3.47 -5.95 -13.04
CA ALA A 26 -2.54 -4.88 -12.69
C ALA A 26 -1.13 -5.16 -13.16
N ASP A 27 -0.37 -4.11 -13.41
CA ASP A 27 1.06 -4.23 -13.75
C ASP A 27 1.91 -4.50 -12.52
N MET A 28 1.49 -3.98 -11.37
CA MET A 28 2.17 -4.16 -10.08
C MET A 28 1.14 -4.31 -8.98
N THR A 29 1.48 -5.10 -7.97
CA THR A 29 0.68 -5.22 -6.76
C THR A 29 1.58 -4.97 -5.55
N ILE A 30 1.15 -4.10 -4.64
CA ILE A 30 1.93 -3.69 -3.48
C ILE A 30 1.11 -3.94 -2.22
N PHE A 31 1.69 -4.66 -1.28
CA PHE A 31 1.10 -4.96 0.03
C PHE A 31 1.86 -4.23 1.13
N CYS A 32 1.15 -3.46 1.95
CA CYS A 32 1.75 -2.60 2.96
C CYS A 32 1.82 -3.21 4.36
N GLY A 33 1.67 -4.53 4.50
CA GLY A 33 1.93 -5.22 5.77
C GLY A 33 0.70 -5.67 6.54
N ASP A 34 0.94 -6.55 7.50
CA ASP A 34 -0.04 -7.20 8.38
C ASP A 34 -0.95 -8.19 7.63
N GLY A 35 -0.41 -9.37 7.36
CA GLY A 35 -1.13 -10.46 6.71
C GLY A 35 -0.29 -11.26 5.73
N LEU A 36 1.03 -11.13 5.75
CA LEU A 36 1.93 -11.81 4.81
C LEU A 36 1.74 -13.32 4.78
N SER A 37 1.51 -13.95 5.93
CA SER A 37 1.41 -15.40 6.03
C SER A 37 0.26 -15.99 5.22
N SER A 38 -0.78 -15.20 4.93
CA SER A 38 -1.94 -15.64 4.16
C SER A 38 -1.87 -15.30 2.67
N LEU A 39 -0.74 -14.73 2.21
CA LEU A 39 -0.58 -14.24 0.83
C LEU A 39 0.43 -15.04 0.02
N SER A 40 0.75 -16.27 0.43
CA SER A 40 1.78 -17.09 -0.24
C SER A 40 1.55 -17.25 -1.74
N ASP A 41 0.30 -17.42 -2.18
CA ASP A 41 -0.02 -17.59 -3.59
C ASP A 41 0.25 -16.30 -4.39
N LEU A 42 -0.05 -15.13 -3.82
CA LEU A 42 0.25 -13.85 -4.46
C LEU A 42 1.75 -13.57 -4.50
N MET A 43 2.48 -13.99 -3.47
CA MET A 43 3.93 -13.78 -3.39
C MET A 43 4.70 -14.54 -4.47
N LEU A 44 4.10 -15.58 -5.07
CA LEU A 44 4.68 -16.30 -6.19
C LEU A 44 4.45 -15.59 -7.52
N GLY A 45 3.57 -14.60 -7.56
CA GLY A 45 3.27 -13.84 -8.77
C GLY A 45 4.38 -12.87 -9.15
N LYS A 46 4.41 -12.50 -10.42
CA LYS A 46 5.34 -11.48 -10.93
C LYS A 46 4.88 -10.10 -10.49
N ASN A 47 5.84 -9.23 -10.19
CA ASN A 47 5.57 -7.83 -9.83
C ASN A 47 4.69 -7.68 -8.58
N PHE A 48 4.81 -8.61 -7.65
CA PHE A 48 4.25 -8.50 -6.32
C PHE A 48 5.33 -8.02 -5.35
N TYR A 49 5.06 -6.91 -4.66
CA TYR A 49 5.98 -6.29 -3.72
C TYR A 49 5.28 -6.14 -2.38
N ALA A 50 5.98 -6.44 -1.30
CA ALA A 50 5.38 -6.41 0.03
C ALA A 50 6.38 -5.99 1.09
N VAL A 51 5.85 -5.39 2.16
CA VAL A 51 6.61 -5.13 3.38
C VAL A 51 5.89 -5.82 4.54
N LYS A 52 6.62 -6.08 5.62
CA LYS A 52 6.00 -6.65 6.82
C LYS A 52 5.47 -5.55 7.73
N GLY A 53 4.36 -5.83 8.38
CA GLY A 53 3.80 -4.97 9.41
C GLY A 53 4.18 -5.43 10.80
N ASN A 54 3.65 -4.74 11.82
CA ASN A 54 3.93 -5.07 13.22
C ASN A 54 3.31 -6.39 13.68
N CYS A 55 2.33 -6.91 12.94
CA CYS A 55 1.70 -8.21 13.23
C CYS A 55 2.24 -9.35 12.37
N ASP A 56 3.25 -9.10 11.55
CA ASP A 56 3.90 -10.12 10.73
C ASP A 56 5.16 -10.63 11.45
N PHE A 57 5.20 -11.93 11.71
CA PHE A 57 6.30 -12.56 12.44
C PHE A 57 7.18 -13.41 11.53
N VAL A 58 7.31 -12.97 10.29
CA VAL A 58 8.16 -13.61 9.28
C VAL A 58 9.34 -12.71 8.96
N ALA A 59 10.44 -13.30 8.49
CA ALA A 59 11.57 -12.51 8.01
C ALA A 59 11.24 -11.92 6.65
N PHE A 60 11.04 -10.60 6.58
CA PHE A 60 10.68 -9.90 5.36
C PHE A 60 11.13 -8.44 5.44
N ASP A 61 11.10 -7.73 4.32
CA ASP A 61 11.51 -6.32 4.29
C ASP A 61 10.55 -5.44 5.10
N ASP A 62 11.09 -4.51 5.88
CA ASP A 62 10.30 -3.51 6.60
C ASP A 62 9.85 -2.37 5.68
N GLU A 63 10.67 -2.07 4.68
CA GLU A 63 10.49 -0.93 3.77
C GLU A 63 11.00 -1.27 2.39
N LEU A 64 10.38 -0.69 1.38
CA LEU A 64 10.83 -0.80 -0.01
C LEU A 64 10.84 0.57 -0.66
N THR A 65 11.77 0.76 -1.61
CA THR A 65 11.76 1.89 -2.51
C THR A 65 11.65 1.35 -3.92
N LEU A 66 10.62 1.76 -4.64
CA LEU A 66 10.32 1.30 -5.99
C LEU A 66 10.28 2.48 -6.95
N GLU A 67 10.38 2.20 -8.23
CA GLU A 67 10.21 3.23 -9.27
C GLU A 67 9.23 2.75 -10.33
N ALA A 68 8.36 3.64 -10.77
CA ALA A 68 7.41 3.38 -11.85
C ALA A 68 7.14 4.70 -12.59
N GLU A 69 7.36 4.69 -13.92
CA GLU A 69 7.04 5.84 -14.79
C GLU A 69 7.60 7.17 -14.26
N GLY A 70 8.82 7.15 -13.75
CA GLY A 70 9.49 8.34 -13.23
C GLY A 70 9.07 8.77 -11.82
N VAL A 71 8.24 7.98 -11.16
CA VAL A 71 7.81 8.23 -9.78
C VAL A 71 8.58 7.33 -8.84
N LYS A 72 9.17 7.91 -7.80
CA LYS A 72 9.83 7.16 -6.74
C LYS A 72 8.83 6.87 -5.63
N ILE A 73 8.64 5.61 -5.33
CA ILE A 73 7.62 5.12 -4.41
C ILE A 73 8.27 4.54 -3.16
N PHE A 74 7.91 5.08 -2.00
CA PHE A 74 8.32 4.53 -0.72
C PHE A 74 7.18 3.73 -0.11
N VAL A 75 7.45 2.48 0.28
CA VAL A 75 6.46 1.56 0.84
C VAL A 75 6.89 1.17 2.24
N THR A 76 6.00 1.35 3.20
CA THR A 76 6.20 0.94 4.59
C THR A 76 4.86 0.64 5.24
N HIS A 77 4.84 -0.20 6.28
CA HIS A 77 3.59 -0.41 7.02
C HIS A 77 3.16 0.87 7.76
N GLY A 78 4.11 1.57 8.33
CA GLY A 78 3.88 2.86 8.99
C GLY A 78 3.99 2.84 10.50
N HIS A 79 3.99 1.67 11.14
CA HIS A 79 4.08 1.59 12.61
C HIS A 79 5.37 2.22 13.16
N LYS A 80 6.46 2.17 12.40
CA LYS A 80 7.74 2.77 12.80
C LYS A 80 7.78 4.29 12.62
N TYR A 81 6.78 4.86 11.96
CA TYR A 81 6.69 6.30 11.68
C TYR A 81 5.56 6.97 12.45
N SER A 82 4.99 6.29 13.43
CA SER A 82 3.94 6.84 14.31
C SER A 82 2.75 7.41 13.55
N VAL A 83 2.34 6.72 12.49
CA VAL A 83 1.29 7.22 11.58
C VAL A 83 -0.08 7.37 12.23
N LYS A 84 -0.32 6.74 13.39
CA LYS A 84 -1.55 6.96 14.14
C LYS A 84 -1.60 8.34 14.80
N SER A 85 -0.44 8.97 15.02
CA SER A 85 -0.35 10.30 15.61
C SER A 85 -0.32 11.39 14.55
N SER A 86 0.51 11.24 13.51
CA SER A 86 0.57 12.18 12.39
C SER A 86 1.37 11.56 11.25
N LEU A 87 1.34 12.21 10.08
CA LEU A 87 2.09 11.76 8.90
C LEU A 87 3.42 12.52 8.72
N LEU A 88 3.81 13.36 9.68
CA LEU A 88 5.03 14.17 9.57
C LEU A 88 6.28 13.34 9.40
N ASN A 89 6.41 12.26 10.15
CA ASN A 89 7.60 11.40 10.05
C ASN A 89 7.71 10.74 8.67
N LEU A 90 6.59 10.34 8.09
CA LEU A 90 6.56 9.82 6.72
C LEU A 90 6.95 10.90 5.71
N GLU A 91 6.46 12.11 5.88
CA GLU A 91 6.81 13.24 4.99
C GLU A 91 8.30 13.53 5.05
N TYR A 92 8.89 13.55 6.24
CA TYR A 92 10.33 13.77 6.41
C TYR A 92 11.14 12.67 5.72
N LYS A 93 10.73 11.41 5.89
CA LYS A 93 11.39 10.29 5.23
C LYS A 93 11.29 10.41 3.71
N ALA A 94 10.12 10.75 3.20
CA ALA A 94 9.91 10.93 1.76
C ALA A 94 10.83 12.02 1.19
N LYS A 95 10.93 13.15 1.88
CA LYS A 95 11.82 14.24 1.48
C LYS A 95 13.28 13.82 1.51
N GLU A 96 13.68 13.10 2.56
CA GLU A 96 15.05 12.61 2.72
C GLU A 96 15.48 11.73 1.53
N ILE A 97 14.62 10.83 1.08
CA ILE A 97 14.94 9.88 0.01
C ILE A 97 14.49 10.34 -1.38
N GLY A 98 13.82 11.48 -1.47
CA GLY A 98 13.31 11.99 -2.74
C GLY A 98 12.10 11.24 -3.28
N ALA A 99 11.28 10.64 -2.42
CA ALA A 99 10.08 9.94 -2.85
C ALA A 99 8.96 10.92 -3.22
N ASN A 100 8.21 10.58 -4.26
CA ASN A 100 7.06 11.36 -4.72
C ASN A 100 5.74 10.75 -4.23
N LEU A 101 5.75 9.46 -3.92
CA LEU A 101 4.59 8.69 -3.50
C LEU A 101 4.97 7.84 -2.30
N VAL A 102 4.16 7.89 -1.25
CA VAL A 102 4.32 7.07 -0.05
C VAL A 102 3.08 6.21 0.11
N LEU A 103 3.28 4.90 0.24
CA LEU A 103 2.21 3.92 0.44
C LEU A 103 2.39 3.30 1.82
N PHE A 104 1.34 3.32 2.63
CA PHE A 104 1.40 2.80 4.00
C PHE A 104 0.06 2.20 4.44
N GLY A 105 0.02 1.62 5.61
CA GLY A 105 -1.17 0.99 6.20
C GLY A 105 -1.26 1.30 7.69
N HIS A 106 -1.46 0.27 8.47
CA HIS A 106 -1.45 0.29 9.93
C HIS A 106 -2.68 0.92 10.60
N THR A 107 -3.15 2.08 10.13
CA THR A 107 -4.31 2.76 10.74
C THR A 107 -5.64 2.12 10.36
N HIS A 108 -5.67 1.29 9.31
CA HIS A 108 -6.87 0.70 8.71
C HIS A 108 -7.82 1.73 8.08
N GLU A 109 -7.44 3.00 8.03
CA GLU A 109 -8.26 4.08 7.47
C GLU A 109 -7.72 4.52 6.11
N PRO A 110 -8.54 4.49 5.05
CA PRO A 110 -8.09 4.96 3.75
C PRO A 110 -7.90 6.48 3.76
N VAL A 111 -6.77 6.92 3.22
CA VAL A 111 -6.40 8.34 3.18
C VAL A 111 -5.62 8.62 1.89
N GLU A 112 -5.93 9.74 1.26
CA GLU A 112 -5.15 10.28 0.13
C GLU A 112 -4.85 11.74 0.43
N ILE A 113 -3.58 12.06 0.66
CA ILE A 113 -3.13 13.40 1.05
C ILE A 113 -1.98 13.82 0.15
N GLN A 114 -1.98 15.09 -0.24
CA GLN A 114 -0.86 15.71 -0.94
C GLN A 114 -0.26 16.80 -0.06
N SER A 115 1.06 16.77 0.07
CA SER A 115 1.80 17.74 0.87
C SER A 115 3.17 17.96 0.24
N ASP A 116 3.50 19.19 -0.09
CA ASP A 116 4.81 19.58 -0.65
C ASP A 116 5.25 18.73 -1.85
N GLY A 117 4.34 18.42 -2.75
CA GLY A 117 4.62 17.60 -3.93
C GLY A 117 4.72 16.12 -3.68
N ILE A 118 4.44 15.67 -2.46
CA ILE A 118 4.43 14.26 -2.07
C ILE A 118 2.99 13.79 -1.90
N THR A 119 2.67 12.66 -2.52
CA THR A 119 1.36 12.01 -2.34
C THR A 119 1.51 10.89 -1.30
N LEU A 120 0.70 10.94 -0.25
CA LEU A 120 0.69 9.92 0.81
C LEU A 120 -0.65 9.20 0.78
N ILE A 121 -0.61 7.88 0.63
CA ILE A 121 -1.80 7.07 0.48
C ILE A 121 -1.78 5.90 1.47
N ASN A 122 -2.85 5.79 2.25
CA ASN A 122 -3.19 4.59 2.98
C ASN A 122 -4.35 3.93 2.24
N SER A 123 -4.17 2.70 1.81
CA SER A 123 -5.20 1.97 1.05
C SER A 123 -6.38 1.52 1.91
N GLY A 124 -6.29 1.69 3.21
CA GLY A 124 -7.26 1.16 4.16
C GLY A 124 -6.97 -0.29 4.50
N SER A 125 -7.96 -0.98 5.06
CA SER A 125 -7.80 -2.36 5.49
C SER A 125 -8.50 -3.33 4.54
N MET A 126 -7.86 -4.45 4.24
CA MET A 126 -8.47 -5.53 3.49
C MET A 126 -9.20 -6.51 4.43
N SER A 127 -8.96 -6.45 5.74
CA SER A 127 -9.87 -6.97 6.75
C SER A 127 -10.90 -5.88 7.07
N LYS A 128 -12.05 -6.26 7.62
CA LYS A 128 -13.06 -5.24 7.97
C LYS A 128 -12.51 -4.31 9.05
N ASN A 129 -12.57 -3.01 8.79
CA ASN A 129 -12.22 -2.01 9.78
C ASN A 129 -13.34 -1.84 10.82
N VAL A 130 -13.20 -0.87 11.73
CA VAL A 130 -14.21 -0.61 12.77
C VAL A 130 -15.57 -0.21 12.19
N PHE A 131 -15.61 0.27 10.94
CA PHE A 131 -16.85 0.62 10.23
C PHE A 131 -17.34 -0.52 9.33
N GLY A 132 -16.68 -1.68 9.33
CA GLY A 132 -17.03 -2.82 8.52
C GLY A 132 -16.65 -2.69 7.05
N GLU A 133 -15.84 -1.72 6.68
CA GLU A 133 -15.42 -1.48 5.29
C GLU A 133 -14.10 -2.18 4.96
N ARG A 134 -14.02 -2.67 3.72
CA ARG A 134 -12.79 -3.22 3.14
C ARG A 134 -12.44 -2.35 1.94
N THR A 135 -11.20 -1.91 1.86
CA THR A 135 -10.76 -1.03 0.77
C THR A 135 -9.39 -1.42 0.25
N TYR A 136 -9.14 -1.01 -0.99
CA TYR A 136 -7.80 -1.01 -1.59
C TYR A 136 -7.65 0.27 -2.40
N CYS A 137 -6.45 0.56 -2.87
CA CYS A 137 -6.21 1.71 -3.73
C CYS A 137 -5.80 1.25 -5.12
N TYR A 138 -6.40 1.84 -6.14
CA TYR A 138 -6.02 1.63 -7.53
C TYR A 138 -5.28 2.87 -8.00
N ILE A 139 -4.05 2.69 -8.47
CA ILE A 139 -3.19 3.80 -8.90
C ILE A 139 -2.80 3.61 -10.35
N VAL A 140 -2.87 4.70 -11.12
CA VAL A 140 -2.32 4.75 -12.46
C VAL A 140 -1.24 5.83 -12.48
N ILE A 141 -0.05 5.48 -12.94
CA ILE A 141 1.05 6.41 -13.11
C ILE A 141 1.40 6.51 -14.60
N ALA A 142 1.44 7.73 -15.12
CA ALA A 142 1.81 8.02 -16.48
C ALA A 142 2.52 9.37 -16.53
N ASP A 143 3.69 9.44 -17.16
CA ASP A 143 4.47 10.68 -17.30
C ASP A 143 4.62 11.45 -15.98
N LYS A 144 4.99 10.73 -14.91
CA LYS A 144 5.17 11.26 -13.55
C LYS A 144 3.89 11.75 -12.88
N LYS A 145 2.73 11.57 -13.51
CA LYS A 145 1.43 11.91 -12.91
C LYS A 145 0.86 10.71 -12.21
N ILE A 146 0.36 10.95 -11.01
CA ILE A 146 -0.25 9.92 -10.15
C ILE A 146 -1.74 10.18 -10.10
N ILE A 147 -2.53 9.19 -10.49
CA ILE A 147 -3.99 9.22 -10.35
C ILE A 147 -4.35 8.04 -9.47
N SER A 148 -5.05 8.30 -8.38
CA SER A 148 -5.39 7.28 -7.39
C SER A 148 -6.86 7.30 -7.06
N LYS A 149 -7.38 6.14 -6.67
CA LYS A 149 -8.75 5.97 -6.23
C LYS A 149 -8.83 4.90 -5.16
N ILE A 150 -9.44 5.26 -4.03
CA ILE A 150 -9.79 4.29 -3.00
C ILE A 150 -11.06 3.56 -3.45
N VAL A 151 -11.00 2.23 -3.47
CA VAL A 151 -12.10 1.38 -3.93
C VAL A 151 -12.63 0.57 -2.76
N LYS A 152 -13.92 0.62 -2.52
CA LYS A 152 -14.59 -0.18 -1.50
C LYS A 152 -14.97 -1.54 -2.07
N ILE A 153 -14.79 -2.58 -1.25
CA ILE A 153 -15.22 -3.94 -1.57
C ILE A 153 -16.45 -4.25 -0.71
N SER A 154 -17.52 -4.56 -1.38
CA SER A 154 -18.76 -4.95 -0.70
C SER A 154 -18.75 -6.41 -0.23
#